data_ff810d78a1d2390510914e762995a101
#
_entry.id   ff810d78a1d2390510914e762995a101
#
_cell.length_a   1.000
_cell.length_b   1.000
_cell.length_c   1.000
_cell.angle_alpha   90.00
_cell.angle_beta   90.00
_cell.angle_gamma   90.00
#
_symmetry.space_group_name_H-M   'P 1'
#
loop_
_entity.id
_entity.type
_entity.pdbx_description
1 polymer ?
#
loop_
_entity_poly.entity_id
_entity_poly.type
_entity_poly.pdbx_seq_one_letter_code
_entity_poly.pdbx_strand_id
1 'polypeptide(L)'
;MNQNIFVVYPSGKLGDFIWHMPFIRHISNISKREIILITRESTSAKAILADENYIEDIYYIPFKKGFFNYIKEILYMQKLFKTLDAKEVWILDKISRPAIAARVANVKTINGFGVTNQSLWITNKNQLEKKDLKIHYIERSNKFFNQMNYPINYKFININVDESLLETSRNQLSPNNEKIITYGIDSSEMWRSWPKEYFIELILKINKKDNYKHILLASPKNAYLADEIINEISDKNILNYAHLGIKDIMPILKVSSMYIGNDSGILNLSAAIGTKSIGIFGATKSFDYSDNIIPAIAKDGEISTTTDRLLDNKGKTIEDPKLAYRVKPNDVFEKFIENILF
;
A
#
# COMPACT_ATOMS: atom_id res chain seq x y z
N MET A 1 16.67 -16.75 26.55
CA MET A 1 16.44 -15.29 26.58
C MET A 1 15.83 -14.91 25.24
N ASN A 2 14.59 -14.40 25.23
CA ASN A 2 13.99 -13.90 24.00
C ASN A 2 14.81 -12.72 23.47
N GLN A 3 15.31 -12.84 22.25
CA GLN A 3 16.02 -11.76 21.59
C GLN A 3 15.01 -11.05 20.65
N ASN A 4 14.42 -9.97 21.13
CA ASN A 4 13.39 -9.25 20.39
C ASN A 4 14.00 -8.51 19.20
N ILE A 5 13.44 -8.77 18.02
CA ILE A 5 13.83 -8.17 16.75
C ILE A 5 12.78 -7.15 16.36
N PHE A 6 13.23 -5.94 16.13
CA PHE A 6 12.36 -4.86 15.70
C PHE A 6 12.53 -4.55 14.23
N VAL A 7 11.44 -4.34 13.54
CA VAL A 7 11.42 -3.76 12.20
C VAL A 7 10.74 -2.40 12.27
N VAL A 8 11.42 -1.36 11.82
CA VAL A 8 10.87 -0.01 11.78
C VAL A 8 10.60 0.39 10.33
N TYR A 9 9.31 0.54 10.01
CA TYR A 9 8.82 1.07 8.75
C TYR A 9 8.09 2.39 9.00
N PRO A 10 8.76 3.53 8.87
CA PRO A 10 8.24 4.83 9.35
C PRO A 10 7.37 5.57 8.32
N SER A 11 7.19 5.03 7.10
CA SER A 11 6.26 5.58 6.12
C SER A 11 4.82 5.38 6.57
N GLY A 12 3.93 6.31 6.21
CA GLY A 12 2.51 6.24 6.53
C GLY A 12 1.61 5.94 5.34
N LYS A 13 2.17 5.53 4.19
CA LYS A 13 1.37 5.20 3.01
C LYS A 13 1.04 3.71 2.99
N LEU A 14 -0.25 3.39 2.90
CA LEU A 14 -0.76 2.02 2.86
C LEU A 14 -0.17 1.21 1.71
N GLY A 15 -0.18 1.74 0.49
CA GLY A 15 0.35 1.04 -0.68
C GLY A 15 1.83 0.70 -0.54
N ASP A 16 2.65 1.70 -0.17
CA ASP A 16 4.09 1.50 0.06
C ASP A 16 4.35 0.47 1.17
N PHE A 17 3.49 0.42 2.19
CA PHE A 17 3.58 -0.57 3.28
C PHE A 17 3.35 -1.99 2.75
N ILE A 18 2.30 -2.20 1.96
CA ILE A 18 1.99 -3.51 1.35
C ILE A 18 3.17 -3.99 0.49
N TRP A 19 3.77 -3.11 -0.30
CA TRP A 19 4.97 -3.42 -1.09
C TRP A 19 6.21 -3.76 -0.23
N HIS A 20 6.26 -3.32 1.03
CA HIS A 20 7.36 -3.64 1.94
C HIS A 20 7.13 -4.90 2.79
N MET A 21 5.90 -5.41 2.86
CA MET A 21 5.59 -6.61 3.66
C MET A 21 6.47 -7.83 3.32
N PRO A 22 6.81 -8.13 2.04
CA PRO A 22 7.75 -9.22 1.73
C PRO A 22 9.12 -9.05 2.40
N PHE A 23 9.63 -7.83 2.52
CA PHE A 23 10.90 -7.55 3.20
C PHE A 23 10.76 -7.71 4.71
N ILE A 24 9.64 -7.27 5.30
CA ILE A 24 9.35 -7.44 6.72
C ILE A 24 9.29 -8.93 7.07
N ARG A 25 8.55 -9.72 6.27
CA ARG A 25 8.48 -11.19 6.41
C ARG A 25 9.83 -11.85 6.22
N HIS A 26 10.64 -11.36 5.28
CA HIS A 26 11.98 -11.89 5.04
C HIS A 26 12.89 -11.73 6.26
N ILE A 27 12.81 -10.61 7.00
CA ILE A 27 13.57 -10.43 8.25
C ILE A 27 13.17 -11.48 9.28
N SER A 28 11.90 -11.78 9.45
CA SER A 28 11.46 -12.88 10.31
C SER A 28 12.03 -14.23 9.87
N ASN A 29 12.01 -14.53 8.56
CA ASN A 29 12.51 -15.78 8.00
C ASN A 29 14.01 -15.97 8.23
N ILE A 30 14.86 -14.95 8.00
CA ILE A 30 16.31 -15.05 8.19
C ILE A 30 16.69 -15.13 9.66
N SER A 31 15.93 -14.49 10.53
CA SER A 31 16.14 -14.52 11.98
C SER A 31 15.51 -15.76 12.65
N LYS A 32 14.59 -16.46 11.95
CA LYS A 32 13.76 -17.55 12.47
C LYS A 32 12.98 -17.17 13.73
N ARG A 33 12.43 -15.97 13.75
CA ARG A 33 11.70 -15.39 14.88
C ARG A 33 10.56 -14.50 14.40
N GLU A 34 9.55 -14.40 15.22
CA GLU A 34 8.56 -13.33 15.11
C GLU A 34 9.23 -11.97 15.35
N ILE A 35 8.69 -10.94 14.74
CA ILE A 35 9.21 -9.58 14.83
C ILE A 35 8.23 -8.62 15.47
N ILE A 36 8.74 -7.59 16.12
CA ILE A 36 7.96 -6.45 16.59
C ILE A 36 8.04 -5.35 15.55
N LEU A 37 6.90 -4.98 14.97
CA LEU A 37 6.83 -3.94 13.94
C LEU A 37 6.54 -2.57 14.57
N ILE A 38 7.32 -1.56 14.20
CA ILE A 38 7.04 -0.15 14.50
C ILE A 38 6.71 0.56 13.19
N THR A 39 5.49 1.10 13.07
CA THR A 39 5.03 1.79 11.87
C THR A 39 4.06 2.92 12.22
N ARG A 40 3.33 3.47 11.25
CA ARG A 40 2.30 4.50 11.47
C ARG A 40 0.90 3.90 11.36
N GLU A 41 -0.03 4.44 12.11
CA GLU A 41 -1.43 4.01 12.12
C GLU A 41 -2.06 4.03 10.71
N SER A 42 -1.69 5.01 9.90
CA SER A 42 -2.18 5.15 8.51
C SER A 42 -1.76 4.03 7.55
N THR A 43 -0.88 3.10 7.96
CA THR A 43 -0.60 1.85 7.24
C THR A 43 -1.66 0.79 7.47
N SER A 44 -2.51 0.95 8.50
CA SER A 44 -3.48 -0.06 8.96
C SER A 44 -2.87 -1.44 9.26
N ALA A 45 -1.59 -1.45 9.66
CA ALA A 45 -0.81 -2.68 9.83
C ALA A 45 -1.48 -3.70 10.77
N LYS A 46 -2.09 -3.27 11.87
CA LYS A 46 -2.80 -4.17 12.80
C LYS A 46 -3.98 -4.91 12.14
N ALA A 47 -4.68 -4.26 11.20
CA ALA A 47 -5.77 -4.90 10.48
C ALA A 47 -5.25 -5.85 9.40
N ILE A 48 -4.20 -5.45 8.68
CA ILE A 48 -3.65 -6.20 7.54
C ILE A 48 -2.85 -7.42 7.99
N LEU A 49 -2.16 -7.34 9.13
CA LEU A 49 -1.26 -8.35 9.66
C LEU A 49 -1.88 -9.16 10.80
N ALA A 50 -3.19 -9.07 11.03
CA ALA A 50 -3.87 -9.69 12.18
C ALA A 50 -3.66 -11.22 12.23
N ASP A 51 -3.62 -11.87 11.05
CA ASP A 51 -3.52 -13.32 10.93
C ASP A 51 -2.11 -13.79 10.48
N GLU A 52 -1.11 -12.90 10.54
CA GLU A 52 0.25 -13.18 10.11
C GLU A 52 1.13 -13.69 11.27
N ASN A 53 1.59 -14.91 11.17
CA ASN A 53 2.33 -15.62 12.22
C ASN A 53 3.80 -15.18 12.40
N TYR A 54 4.29 -14.25 11.58
CA TYR A 54 5.66 -13.70 11.69
C TYR A 54 5.71 -12.38 12.47
N ILE A 55 4.56 -11.91 12.98
CA ILE A 55 4.44 -10.68 13.75
C ILE A 55 4.12 -11.02 15.21
N GLU A 56 4.97 -10.62 16.15
CA GLU A 56 4.74 -10.73 17.59
C GLU A 56 3.83 -9.60 18.08
N ASP A 57 4.14 -8.34 17.69
CA ASP A 57 3.35 -7.16 18.08
C ASP A 57 3.58 -5.99 17.11
N ILE A 58 2.66 -5.02 17.14
CA ILE A 58 2.71 -3.83 16.28
C ILE A 58 2.51 -2.56 17.12
N TYR A 59 3.50 -1.68 17.09
CA TYR A 59 3.47 -0.37 17.74
C TYR A 59 3.34 0.75 16.72
N TYR A 60 2.42 1.66 16.95
CA TYR A 60 2.25 2.83 16.11
C TYR A 60 3.02 4.04 16.64
N ILE A 61 3.69 4.76 15.75
CA ILE A 61 4.33 6.04 16.03
C ILE A 61 3.22 7.10 16.13
N PRO A 62 2.94 7.67 17.33
CA PRO A 62 1.78 8.52 17.54
C PRO A 62 1.96 9.98 17.08
N PHE A 63 3.13 10.34 16.56
CA PHE A 63 3.49 11.73 16.27
C PHE A 63 3.33 12.07 14.78
N LYS A 64 2.71 13.22 14.49
CA LYS A 64 2.71 13.82 13.15
C LYS A 64 4.10 14.41 12.83
N LYS A 65 4.38 14.69 11.55
CA LYS A 65 5.62 15.36 11.13
C LYS A 65 5.73 16.74 11.82
N GLY A 66 6.96 17.10 12.25
CA GLY A 66 7.24 18.41 12.88
C GLY A 66 8.53 18.37 13.70
N PHE A 67 9.17 19.52 13.88
CA PHE A 67 10.48 19.63 14.55
C PHE A 67 10.45 19.08 16.00
N PHE A 68 9.51 19.52 16.82
CA PHE A 68 9.38 19.01 18.20
C PHE A 68 9.00 17.54 18.24
N ASN A 69 8.24 17.06 17.27
CA ASN A 69 7.84 15.66 17.18
C ASN A 69 9.00 14.75 16.77
N TYR A 70 10.05 15.29 16.14
CA TYR A 70 11.27 14.56 15.84
C TYR A 70 11.91 13.98 17.11
N ILE A 71 12.10 14.81 18.15
CA ILE A 71 12.68 14.38 19.45
C ILE A 71 11.73 13.41 20.16
N LYS A 72 10.43 13.73 20.20
CA LYS A 72 9.43 12.86 20.82
C LYS A 72 9.39 11.47 20.17
N GLU A 73 9.54 11.39 18.86
CA GLU A 73 9.58 10.12 18.11
C GLU A 73 10.82 9.30 18.50
N ILE A 74 11.98 9.93 18.64
CA ILE A 74 13.21 9.25 19.11
C ILE A 74 13.02 8.72 20.54
N LEU A 75 12.54 9.55 21.46
CA LEU A 75 12.33 9.16 22.87
C LEU A 75 11.30 8.02 22.99
N TYR A 76 10.23 8.05 22.20
CA TYR A 76 9.22 7.01 22.15
C TYR A 76 9.82 5.67 21.70
N MET A 77 10.51 5.64 20.57
CA MET A 77 11.15 4.42 20.09
C MET A 77 12.26 3.93 21.04
N GLN A 78 13.06 4.84 21.60
CA GLN A 78 14.08 4.51 22.58
C GLN A 78 13.48 3.83 23.83
N LYS A 79 12.34 4.34 24.32
CA LYS A 79 11.61 3.71 25.44
C LYS A 79 11.14 2.31 25.07
N LEU A 80 10.53 2.12 23.88
CA LEU A 80 10.10 0.80 23.40
C LEU A 80 11.27 -0.18 23.33
N PHE A 81 12.38 0.20 22.69
CA PHE A 81 13.58 -0.64 22.57
C PHE A 81 14.14 -1.06 23.93
N LYS A 82 14.15 -0.17 24.91
CA LYS A 82 14.58 -0.50 26.27
C LYS A 82 13.61 -1.41 27.02
N THR A 83 12.31 -1.05 27.00
CA THR A 83 11.29 -1.76 27.77
C THR A 83 11.10 -3.20 27.25
N LEU A 84 11.21 -3.39 25.93
CA LEU A 84 11.04 -4.69 25.28
C LEU A 84 12.37 -5.36 24.94
N ASP A 85 13.47 -4.92 25.54
CA ASP A 85 14.81 -5.50 25.43
C ASP A 85 15.23 -5.81 23.98
N ALA A 86 15.17 -4.79 23.11
CA ALA A 86 15.54 -4.92 21.69
C ALA A 86 17.01 -5.34 21.54
N LYS A 87 17.27 -6.42 20.83
CA LYS A 87 18.63 -6.91 20.54
C LYS A 87 19.06 -6.52 19.13
N GLU A 88 18.11 -6.45 18.22
CA GLU A 88 18.33 -6.13 16.82
C GLU A 88 17.20 -5.23 16.29
N VAL A 89 17.57 -4.24 15.48
CA VAL A 89 16.64 -3.29 14.82
C VAL A 89 16.94 -3.21 13.34
N TRP A 90 15.94 -3.43 12.50
CA TRP A 90 15.98 -3.23 11.06
C TRP A 90 15.19 -1.99 10.67
N ILE A 91 15.76 -1.11 9.88
CA ILE A 91 15.15 0.18 9.47
C ILE A 91 14.99 0.18 7.96
N LEU A 92 13.77 0.00 7.50
CA LEU A 92 13.42 -0.06 6.07
C LEU A 92 13.09 1.33 5.51
N ASP A 93 13.94 2.31 5.83
CA ASP A 93 13.86 3.68 5.32
C ASP A 93 15.23 4.37 5.51
N LYS A 94 15.42 5.52 4.86
CA LYS A 94 16.63 6.35 4.92
C LYS A 94 16.73 7.26 6.16
N ILE A 95 15.66 7.33 6.98
CA ILE A 95 15.60 8.26 8.13
C ILE A 95 16.48 7.81 9.29
N SER A 96 17.08 8.78 10.00
CA SER A 96 18.03 8.50 11.08
C SER A 96 17.36 8.29 12.45
N ARG A 97 16.14 8.79 12.67
CA ARG A 97 15.47 8.75 13.99
C ARG A 97 15.45 7.37 14.66
N PRO A 98 15.03 6.29 13.96
CA PRO A 98 15.03 4.96 14.56
C PRO A 98 16.43 4.48 14.92
N ALA A 99 17.44 4.79 14.10
CA ALA A 99 18.82 4.43 14.38
C ALA A 99 19.38 5.17 15.61
N ILE A 100 19.09 6.47 15.75
CA ILE A 100 19.45 7.25 16.94
C ILE A 100 18.78 6.65 18.18
N ALA A 101 17.50 6.36 18.12
CA ALA A 101 16.75 5.76 19.22
C ALA A 101 17.34 4.40 19.65
N ALA A 102 17.69 3.55 18.70
CA ALA A 102 18.31 2.26 18.95
C ALA A 102 19.70 2.39 19.59
N ARG A 103 20.53 3.35 19.13
CA ARG A 103 21.85 3.64 19.75
C ARG A 103 21.71 4.10 21.21
N VAL A 104 20.81 5.05 21.46
CA VAL A 104 20.57 5.55 22.82
C VAL A 104 19.94 4.47 23.74
N ALA A 105 19.27 3.48 23.16
CA ALA A 105 18.77 2.31 23.86
C ALA A 105 19.83 1.20 24.05
N ASN A 106 21.05 1.38 23.56
CA ASN A 106 22.15 0.39 23.59
C ASN A 106 21.84 -0.91 22.83
N VAL A 107 21.04 -0.82 21.74
CA VAL A 107 20.81 -1.96 20.85
C VAL A 107 22.10 -2.34 20.15
N LYS A 108 22.44 -3.65 20.17
CA LYS A 108 23.72 -4.15 19.65
C LYS A 108 23.79 -4.14 18.12
N THR A 109 22.72 -4.57 17.47
CA THR A 109 22.64 -4.72 16.02
C THR A 109 21.61 -3.74 15.46
N ILE A 110 22.06 -2.80 14.63
CA ILE A 110 21.21 -1.77 14.01
C ILE A 110 21.45 -1.80 12.51
N ASN A 111 20.52 -2.38 11.76
CA ASN A 111 20.56 -2.52 10.31
C ASN A 111 19.74 -1.44 9.63
N GLY A 112 20.29 -0.75 8.68
CA GLY A 112 19.61 0.30 7.93
C GLY A 112 20.27 0.58 6.59
N PHE A 113 19.65 1.35 5.74
CA PHE A 113 20.16 1.66 4.40
C PHE A 113 21.53 2.38 4.42
N GLY A 114 21.83 3.11 5.48
CA GLY A 114 23.10 3.78 5.66
C GLY A 114 23.32 5.04 4.81
N VAL A 115 22.26 5.51 4.14
CA VAL A 115 22.34 6.74 3.35
C VAL A 115 22.16 7.98 4.21
N THR A 116 22.83 9.07 3.84
CA THR A 116 22.79 10.35 4.57
C THR A 116 23.30 10.21 6.02
N ASN A 117 22.70 10.94 6.96
CA ASN A 117 23.11 10.92 8.38
C ASN A 117 22.74 9.60 9.11
N GLN A 118 22.01 8.69 8.47
CA GLN A 118 21.71 7.40 9.09
C GLN A 118 22.96 6.54 9.27
N SER A 119 23.93 6.65 8.36
CA SER A 119 25.20 5.92 8.40
C SER A 119 26.00 6.07 9.71
N LEU A 120 25.82 7.20 10.41
CA LEU A 120 26.49 7.47 11.70
C LEU A 120 25.94 6.65 12.87
N TRP A 121 24.77 6.04 12.73
CA TRP A 121 24.00 5.46 13.82
C TRP A 121 23.75 3.95 13.69
N ILE A 122 23.95 3.40 12.51
CA ILE A 122 23.78 1.95 12.24
C ILE A 122 25.05 1.16 12.51
N THR A 123 24.93 -0.17 12.54
CA THR A 123 26.06 -1.09 12.79
C THR A 123 26.49 -1.89 11.56
N ASN A 124 25.58 -2.05 10.57
CA ASN A 124 25.93 -2.76 9.34
C ASN A 124 26.98 -1.97 8.53
N LYS A 125 27.98 -2.71 8.03
CA LYS A 125 29.06 -2.12 7.21
C LYS A 125 28.64 -1.86 5.78
N ASN A 126 27.79 -2.75 5.24
CA ASN A 126 27.29 -2.66 3.87
C ASN A 126 26.13 -1.65 3.82
N GLN A 127 26.29 -0.57 3.07
CA GLN A 127 25.38 0.56 3.02
C GLN A 127 25.04 0.90 1.57
N LEU A 128 23.85 1.43 1.35
CA LEU A 128 23.44 1.95 0.04
C LEU A 128 24.15 3.27 -0.26
N GLU A 129 24.26 3.61 -1.53
CA GLU A 129 24.80 4.89 -1.99
C GLU A 129 23.67 5.93 -2.18
N LYS A 130 24.04 7.23 -2.20
CA LYS A 130 23.07 8.31 -2.47
C LYS A 130 22.31 8.14 -3.79
N LYS A 131 22.97 7.59 -4.82
CA LYS A 131 22.30 7.34 -6.13
C LYS A 131 21.17 6.34 -6.01
N ASP A 132 21.20 5.41 -5.05
CA ASP A 132 20.19 4.38 -4.85
C ASP A 132 18.87 4.95 -4.28
N LEU A 133 18.88 6.20 -3.82
CA LEU A 133 17.64 6.90 -3.45
C LEU A 133 16.78 7.29 -4.66
N LYS A 134 17.33 7.21 -5.88
CA LYS A 134 16.63 7.56 -7.12
C LYS A 134 15.96 6.37 -7.81
N ILE A 135 16.25 5.14 -7.37
CA ILE A 135 15.56 3.94 -7.87
C ILE A 135 14.30 3.65 -7.05
N HIS A 136 13.43 2.84 -7.61
CA HIS A 136 12.20 2.43 -6.94
C HIS A 136 12.51 1.78 -5.58
N TYR A 137 11.64 1.99 -4.59
CA TYR A 137 11.90 1.52 -3.22
C TYR A 137 11.98 -0.01 -3.07
N ILE A 138 11.30 -0.78 -3.92
CA ILE A 138 11.45 -2.25 -3.97
C ILE A 138 12.86 -2.62 -4.43
N GLU A 139 13.32 -2.05 -5.54
CA GLU A 139 14.67 -2.29 -6.05
C GLU A 139 15.74 -1.86 -5.05
N ARG A 140 15.51 -0.73 -4.39
CA ARG A 140 16.39 -0.24 -3.32
C ARG A 140 16.45 -1.20 -2.14
N SER A 141 15.32 -1.73 -1.70
CA SER A 141 15.27 -2.72 -0.63
C SER A 141 15.90 -4.04 -1.05
N ASN A 142 15.64 -4.52 -2.27
CA ASN A 142 16.33 -5.70 -2.83
C ASN A 142 17.85 -5.52 -2.82
N LYS A 143 18.34 -4.37 -3.28
CA LYS A 143 19.77 -4.06 -3.28
C LYS A 143 20.36 -4.06 -1.86
N PHE A 144 19.64 -3.48 -0.90
CA PHE A 144 20.04 -3.47 0.50
C PHE A 144 20.18 -4.90 1.06
N PHE A 145 19.19 -5.75 0.88
CA PHE A 145 19.23 -7.13 1.36
C PHE A 145 20.32 -7.96 0.67
N ASN A 146 20.55 -7.76 -0.63
CA ASN A 146 21.66 -8.39 -1.35
C ASN A 146 23.03 -7.99 -0.77
N GLN A 147 23.25 -6.70 -0.49
CA GLN A 147 24.48 -6.21 0.13
C GLN A 147 24.70 -6.73 1.56
N MET A 148 23.59 -7.01 2.27
CA MET A 148 23.64 -7.63 3.60
C MET A 148 23.87 -9.14 3.57
N ASN A 149 24.04 -9.76 2.39
CA ASN A 149 24.13 -11.21 2.16
C ASN A 149 22.84 -11.98 2.57
N TYR A 150 21.71 -11.31 2.49
CA TYR A 150 20.37 -11.89 2.68
C TYR A 150 19.51 -11.70 1.43
N PRO A 151 19.89 -12.27 0.27
CA PRO A 151 19.15 -12.05 -0.97
C PRO A 151 17.67 -12.49 -0.83
N ILE A 152 16.79 -11.69 -1.39
CA ILE A 152 15.36 -11.99 -1.43
C ILE A 152 14.91 -12.18 -2.88
N ASN A 153 14.22 -13.29 -3.15
CA ASN A 153 13.42 -13.41 -4.36
C ASN A 153 12.08 -12.74 -4.09
N TYR A 154 12.00 -11.46 -4.46
CA TYR A 154 10.81 -10.66 -4.19
C TYR A 154 9.59 -11.27 -4.88
N LYS A 155 8.57 -11.56 -4.11
CA LYS A 155 7.22 -11.91 -4.58
C LYS A 155 6.23 -11.01 -3.87
N PHE A 156 5.24 -10.51 -4.61
CA PHE A 156 4.17 -9.75 -4.00
C PHE A 156 3.45 -10.59 -2.96
N ILE A 157 3.04 -9.97 -1.86
CA ILE A 157 2.47 -10.69 -0.73
C ILE A 157 1.03 -11.10 -1.01
N ASN A 158 0.63 -12.27 -0.48
CA ASN A 158 -0.77 -12.64 -0.34
C ASN A 158 -1.18 -12.41 1.11
N ILE A 159 -2.23 -11.60 1.30
CA ILE A 159 -2.82 -11.30 2.60
C ILE A 159 -4.02 -12.21 2.79
N ASN A 160 -4.05 -12.92 3.91
CA ASN A 160 -5.19 -13.73 4.30
C ASN A 160 -6.32 -12.85 4.85
N VAL A 161 -7.54 -13.27 4.62
CA VAL A 161 -8.74 -12.65 5.17
C VAL A 161 -9.50 -13.74 5.91
N ASP A 162 -9.93 -13.45 7.13
CA ASP A 162 -10.67 -14.37 7.99
C ASP A 162 -11.90 -14.94 7.26
N GLU A 163 -12.05 -16.28 7.26
CA GLU A 163 -13.10 -16.95 6.49
C GLU A 163 -14.51 -16.62 7.03
N SER A 164 -14.66 -16.37 8.34
CA SER A 164 -15.93 -15.99 8.91
C SER A 164 -16.40 -14.60 8.43
N LEU A 165 -15.45 -13.68 8.24
CA LEU A 165 -15.74 -12.36 7.65
C LEU A 165 -16.06 -12.46 6.16
N LEU A 166 -15.42 -13.40 5.45
CA LEU A 166 -15.74 -13.66 4.04
C LEU A 166 -17.14 -14.20 3.87
N GLU A 167 -17.52 -15.19 4.68
CA GLU A 167 -18.86 -15.77 4.63
C GLU A 167 -19.93 -14.73 4.95
N THR A 168 -19.71 -13.93 5.98
CA THR A 168 -20.60 -12.80 6.31
C THR A 168 -20.75 -11.83 5.14
N SER A 169 -19.66 -11.45 4.52
CA SER A 169 -19.66 -10.52 3.37
C SER A 169 -20.34 -11.13 2.15
N ARG A 170 -20.15 -12.42 1.84
CA ARG A 170 -20.85 -13.12 0.76
C ARG A 170 -22.35 -13.10 1.00
N ASN A 171 -22.81 -13.48 2.19
CA ASN A 171 -24.22 -13.54 2.53
C ASN A 171 -24.93 -12.16 2.45
N GLN A 172 -24.23 -11.10 2.82
CA GLN A 172 -24.75 -9.74 2.78
C GLN A 172 -24.74 -9.13 1.38
N LEU A 173 -23.66 -9.33 0.63
CA LEU A 173 -23.41 -8.63 -0.62
C LEU A 173 -23.81 -9.43 -1.85
N SER A 174 -23.83 -10.75 -1.78
CA SER A 174 -24.09 -11.63 -2.91
C SER A 174 -24.90 -12.86 -2.49
N PRO A 175 -26.09 -12.68 -1.86
CA PRO A 175 -26.90 -13.80 -1.37
C PRO A 175 -27.35 -14.73 -2.47
N ASN A 176 -27.44 -14.26 -3.72
CA ASN A 176 -27.82 -15.07 -4.89
C ASN A 176 -26.65 -15.25 -5.87
N ASN A 177 -25.42 -15.19 -5.39
CA ASN A 177 -24.19 -15.27 -6.20
C ASN A 177 -24.07 -14.15 -7.25
N GLU A 178 -24.54 -12.93 -6.92
CA GLU A 178 -24.35 -11.78 -7.79
C GLU A 178 -22.86 -11.47 -7.93
N LYS A 179 -22.45 -11.13 -9.14
CA LYS A 179 -21.07 -10.65 -9.41
C LYS A 179 -20.90 -9.24 -8.85
N ILE A 180 -19.84 -9.05 -8.08
CA ILE A 180 -19.52 -7.76 -7.43
C ILE A 180 -18.33 -7.11 -8.11
N ILE A 181 -18.42 -5.83 -8.42
CA ILE A 181 -17.32 -4.99 -8.84
C ILE A 181 -17.13 -3.90 -7.81
N THR A 182 -15.92 -3.82 -7.25
CA THR A 182 -15.58 -2.79 -6.27
C THR A 182 -14.71 -1.71 -6.91
N TYR A 183 -15.02 -0.44 -6.63
CA TYR A 183 -14.34 0.72 -7.21
C TYR A 183 -13.62 1.53 -6.14
N GLY A 184 -12.34 1.85 -6.35
CA GLY A 184 -11.59 2.83 -5.57
C GLY A 184 -11.62 4.18 -6.27
N ILE A 185 -12.60 5.01 -5.92
CA ILE A 185 -12.94 6.22 -6.67
C ILE A 185 -12.09 7.44 -6.32
N ASP A 186 -11.25 7.37 -5.27
CA ASP A 186 -10.37 8.46 -4.89
C ASP A 186 -8.89 8.03 -4.76
N SER A 187 -8.05 8.99 -4.51
CA SER A 187 -6.64 8.80 -4.14
C SER A 187 -6.26 9.80 -3.04
N SER A 188 -5.25 9.46 -2.24
CA SER A 188 -4.70 10.38 -1.24
C SER A 188 -4.15 11.68 -1.85
N GLU A 189 -3.80 11.64 -3.12
CA GLU A 189 -3.30 12.76 -3.92
C GLU A 189 -4.27 13.00 -5.08
N MET A 190 -5.16 13.99 -4.95
CA MET A 190 -6.28 14.23 -5.89
C MET A 190 -5.84 14.47 -7.35
N TRP A 191 -4.63 14.97 -7.58
CA TRP A 191 -4.12 15.18 -8.95
C TRP A 191 -3.97 13.89 -9.76
N ARG A 192 -3.95 12.73 -9.12
CA ARG A 192 -3.93 11.42 -9.78
C ARG A 192 -5.24 10.65 -9.68
N SER A 193 -6.30 11.30 -9.18
CA SER A 193 -7.63 10.69 -9.14
C SER A 193 -8.34 10.84 -10.49
N TRP A 194 -8.92 9.75 -10.94
CA TRP A 194 -9.79 9.74 -12.11
C TRP A 194 -11.05 10.56 -11.83
N PRO A 195 -11.59 11.31 -12.81
CA PRO A 195 -12.79 12.12 -12.58
C PRO A 195 -14.02 11.24 -12.33
N LYS A 196 -14.96 11.71 -11.49
CA LYS A 196 -16.16 10.95 -11.17
C LYS A 196 -17.00 10.64 -12.41
N GLU A 197 -17.04 11.54 -13.38
CA GLU A 197 -17.75 11.39 -14.65
C GLU A 197 -17.24 10.18 -15.45
N TYR A 198 -15.96 9.86 -15.33
CA TYR A 198 -15.38 8.69 -15.99
C TYR A 198 -15.75 7.38 -15.27
N PHE A 199 -15.87 7.39 -13.93
CA PHE A 199 -16.43 6.26 -13.19
C PHE A 199 -17.89 6.03 -13.55
N ILE A 200 -18.71 7.09 -13.64
CA ILE A 200 -20.11 7.03 -14.07
C ILE A 200 -20.22 6.40 -15.46
N GLU A 201 -19.47 6.91 -16.43
CA GLU A 201 -19.44 6.36 -17.79
C GLU A 201 -19.06 4.88 -17.82
N LEU A 202 -18.03 4.50 -17.04
CA LEU A 202 -17.56 3.12 -16.95
C LEU A 202 -18.64 2.20 -16.35
N ILE A 203 -19.26 2.58 -15.23
CA ILE A 203 -20.31 1.80 -14.59
C ILE A 203 -21.48 1.59 -15.54
N LEU A 204 -21.93 2.64 -16.23
CA LEU A 204 -23.00 2.55 -17.22
C LEU A 204 -22.64 1.64 -18.41
N LYS A 205 -21.39 1.61 -18.85
CA LYS A 205 -20.92 0.68 -19.89
C LYS A 205 -20.94 -0.76 -19.41
N ILE A 206 -20.51 -1.02 -18.17
CA ILE A 206 -20.49 -2.34 -17.55
C ILE A 206 -21.91 -2.87 -17.38
N ASN A 207 -22.84 -2.05 -16.89
CA ASN A 207 -24.26 -2.41 -16.73
C ASN A 207 -24.96 -2.80 -18.03
N LYS A 208 -24.48 -2.31 -19.18
CA LYS A 208 -24.99 -2.74 -20.50
C LYS A 208 -24.58 -4.16 -20.89
N LYS A 209 -23.60 -4.75 -20.18
CA LYS A 209 -23.08 -6.10 -20.50
C LYS A 209 -23.67 -7.19 -19.64
N ASP A 210 -23.81 -6.93 -18.35
CA ASP A 210 -24.34 -7.88 -17.38
C ASP A 210 -24.82 -7.13 -16.13
N ASN A 211 -25.59 -7.80 -15.27
CA ASN A 211 -26.05 -7.23 -14.03
C ASN A 211 -25.02 -7.45 -12.93
N TYR A 212 -24.38 -6.38 -12.51
CA TYR A 212 -23.37 -6.39 -11.43
C TYR A 212 -23.88 -5.60 -10.22
N LYS A 213 -23.41 -5.99 -9.05
CA LYS A 213 -23.47 -5.14 -7.86
C LYS A 213 -22.21 -4.28 -7.82
N HIS A 214 -22.34 -2.99 -7.68
CA HIS A 214 -21.26 -2.03 -7.66
C HIS A 214 -21.01 -1.51 -6.26
N ILE A 215 -19.78 -1.56 -5.76
CA ILE A 215 -19.39 -1.06 -4.44
C ILE A 215 -18.41 0.07 -4.62
N LEU A 216 -18.73 1.26 -4.11
CA LEU A 216 -17.88 2.43 -4.18
C LEU A 216 -17.12 2.60 -2.87
N LEU A 217 -15.79 2.63 -2.95
CA LEU A 217 -14.87 2.89 -1.85
C LEU A 217 -14.15 4.22 -2.07
N ALA A 218 -14.09 5.02 -1.02
CA ALA A 218 -13.30 6.26 -0.97
C ALA A 218 -12.78 6.48 0.46
N SER A 219 -11.85 7.40 0.63
CA SER A 219 -11.49 7.89 1.97
C SER A 219 -12.66 8.64 2.61
N PRO A 220 -12.80 8.65 3.94
CA PRO A 220 -13.92 9.32 4.60
C PRO A 220 -14.10 10.79 4.21
N LYS A 221 -13.01 11.48 3.94
CA LYS A 221 -13.05 12.90 3.51
C LYS A 221 -13.63 13.08 2.10
N ASN A 222 -13.60 12.05 1.26
CA ASN A 222 -14.06 12.06 -0.14
C ASN A 222 -15.30 11.18 -0.34
N ALA A 223 -15.97 10.74 0.75
CA ALA A 223 -17.15 9.88 0.70
C ALA A 223 -18.30 10.50 -0.11
N TYR A 224 -18.39 11.82 -0.15
CA TYR A 224 -19.36 12.55 -0.94
C TYR A 224 -19.31 12.23 -2.45
N LEU A 225 -18.14 11.84 -2.98
CA LEU A 225 -18.00 11.43 -4.39
C LEU A 225 -18.84 10.17 -4.71
N ALA A 226 -18.92 9.25 -3.75
CA ALA A 226 -19.75 8.06 -3.93
C ALA A 226 -21.23 8.42 -3.98
N ASP A 227 -21.69 9.33 -3.12
CA ASP A 227 -23.09 9.80 -3.12
C ASP A 227 -23.41 10.55 -4.43
N GLU A 228 -22.50 11.38 -4.93
CA GLU A 228 -22.67 12.06 -6.22
C GLU A 228 -22.82 11.07 -7.38
N ILE A 229 -21.98 10.02 -7.44
CA ILE A 229 -22.05 8.98 -8.48
C ILE A 229 -23.37 8.22 -8.39
N ILE A 230 -23.81 7.82 -7.19
CA ILE A 230 -25.07 7.10 -6.96
C ILE A 230 -26.25 7.94 -7.40
N ASN A 231 -26.30 9.21 -7.01
CA ASN A 231 -27.39 10.12 -7.35
C ASN A 231 -27.51 10.35 -8.86
N GLU A 232 -26.35 10.40 -9.57
CA GLU A 232 -26.34 10.64 -11.01
C GLU A 232 -26.76 9.39 -11.82
N ILE A 233 -26.37 8.19 -11.38
CA ILE A 233 -26.75 6.94 -12.06
C ILE A 233 -28.14 6.48 -11.63
N SER A 234 -28.54 6.72 -10.38
CA SER A 234 -29.85 6.34 -9.79
C SER A 234 -30.15 4.83 -9.88
N ASP A 235 -29.12 3.97 -9.68
CA ASP A 235 -29.25 2.51 -9.67
C ASP A 235 -29.09 1.95 -8.25
N LYS A 236 -30.10 1.16 -7.80
CA LYS A 236 -30.11 0.52 -6.48
C LYS A 236 -29.00 -0.54 -6.27
N ASN A 237 -28.38 -1.01 -7.34
CA ASN A 237 -27.29 -1.97 -7.28
C ASN A 237 -25.93 -1.30 -6.99
N ILE A 238 -25.88 0.02 -6.81
CA ILE A 238 -24.68 0.77 -6.47
C ILE A 238 -24.72 1.13 -4.99
N LEU A 239 -23.70 0.70 -4.24
CA LEU A 239 -23.61 0.85 -2.79
C LEU A 239 -22.44 1.76 -2.39
N ASN A 240 -22.68 2.70 -1.48
CA ASN A 240 -21.64 3.53 -0.88
C ASN A 240 -21.05 2.87 0.37
N TYR A 241 -19.82 2.41 0.27
CA TYR A 241 -19.03 1.89 1.40
C TYR A 241 -17.79 2.74 1.72
N ALA A 242 -17.79 4.01 1.32
CA ALA A 242 -16.68 4.94 1.57
C ALA A 242 -16.45 5.25 3.07
N HIS A 243 -17.40 4.90 3.94
CA HIS A 243 -17.30 5.09 5.39
C HIS A 243 -16.56 3.95 6.11
N LEU A 244 -16.27 2.84 5.44
CA LEU A 244 -15.68 1.66 6.06
C LEU A 244 -14.16 1.79 6.24
N GLY A 245 -13.65 1.17 7.31
CA GLY A 245 -12.22 1.04 7.58
C GLY A 245 -11.55 -0.08 6.79
N ILE A 246 -10.22 -0.12 6.80
CA ILE A 246 -9.45 -1.14 6.07
C ILE A 246 -9.85 -2.57 6.46
N LYS A 247 -10.06 -2.83 7.75
CA LYS A 247 -10.48 -4.16 8.22
C LYS A 247 -11.78 -4.61 7.58
N ASP A 248 -12.74 -3.70 7.46
CA ASP A 248 -14.09 -4.01 7.00
C ASP A 248 -14.17 -4.13 5.47
N ILE A 249 -13.31 -3.41 4.73
CA ILE A 249 -13.26 -3.51 3.27
C ILE A 249 -12.47 -4.73 2.77
N MET A 250 -11.58 -5.32 3.56
CA MET A 250 -10.79 -6.49 3.14
C MET A 250 -11.67 -7.68 2.69
N PRO A 251 -12.68 -8.13 3.46
CA PRO A 251 -13.56 -9.21 3.01
C PRO A 251 -14.41 -8.80 1.79
N ILE A 252 -14.81 -7.54 1.67
CA ILE A 252 -15.53 -7.02 0.50
C ILE A 252 -14.66 -7.12 -0.76
N LEU A 253 -13.41 -6.68 -0.67
CA LEU A 253 -12.45 -6.81 -1.76
C LEU A 253 -12.26 -8.28 -2.16
N LYS A 254 -12.14 -9.18 -1.18
CA LYS A 254 -11.92 -10.61 -1.42
C LYS A 254 -13.09 -11.31 -2.13
N VAL A 255 -14.33 -10.94 -1.81
CA VAL A 255 -15.52 -11.51 -2.45
C VAL A 255 -15.85 -10.85 -3.78
N SER A 256 -15.19 -9.74 -4.13
CA SER A 256 -15.40 -9.04 -5.40
C SER A 256 -14.84 -9.85 -6.57
N SER A 257 -15.58 -9.92 -7.66
CA SER A 257 -15.12 -10.52 -8.92
C SER A 257 -13.97 -9.72 -9.53
N MET A 258 -13.97 -8.40 -9.31
CA MET A 258 -12.93 -7.49 -9.77
C MET A 258 -12.93 -6.20 -8.95
N TYR A 259 -11.74 -5.63 -8.78
CA TYR A 259 -11.55 -4.25 -8.32
C TYR A 259 -11.15 -3.35 -9.49
N ILE A 260 -11.63 -2.13 -9.54
CA ILE A 260 -11.25 -1.10 -10.51
C ILE A 260 -10.99 0.21 -9.76
N GLY A 261 -9.83 0.82 -9.93
CA GLY A 261 -9.61 2.07 -9.22
C GLY A 261 -8.30 2.77 -9.51
N ASN A 262 -8.14 3.93 -8.93
CA ASN A 262 -6.95 4.75 -9.05
C ASN A 262 -5.70 4.03 -8.50
N ASP A 263 -4.51 4.43 -8.96
CA ASP A 263 -3.25 4.05 -8.30
C ASP A 263 -3.25 4.55 -6.84
N SER A 264 -3.61 3.66 -5.94
CA SER A 264 -3.84 3.96 -4.53
C SER A 264 -3.47 2.79 -3.61
N GLY A 265 -3.50 3.02 -2.29
CA GLY A 265 -3.28 1.96 -1.31
C GLY A 265 -4.32 0.84 -1.39
N ILE A 266 -5.55 1.14 -1.77
CA ILE A 266 -6.64 0.15 -1.89
C ILE A 266 -6.43 -0.75 -3.12
N LEU A 267 -5.92 -0.23 -4.23
CA LEU A 267 -5.52 -1.04 -5.38
C LEU A 267 -4.50 -2.12 -4.95
N ASN A 268 -3.46 -1.68 -4.22
CA ASN A 268 -2.43 -2.60 -3.73
C ASN A 268 -2.97 -3.60 -2.71
N LEU A 269 -3.88 -3.19 -1.85
CA LEU A 269 -4.56 -4.06 -0.89
C LEU A 269 -5.41 -5.12 -1.61
N SER A 270 -6.22 -4.71 -2.57
CA SER A 270 -7.06 -5.61 -3.37
C SER A 270 -6.23 -6.67 -4.08
N ALA A 271 -5.14 -6.26 -4.73
CA ALA A 271 -4.21 -7.18 -5.38
C ALA A 271 -3.53 -8.14 -4.39
N ALA A 272 -3.14 -7.65 -3.20
CA ALA A 272 -2.52 -8.45 -2.16
C ALA A 272 -3.49 -9.47 -1.53
N ILE A 273 -4.77 -9.20 -1.51
CA ILE A 273 -5.84 -10.13 -1.10
C ILE A 273 -6.10 -11.20 -2.17
N GLY A 274 -5.57 -11.02 -3.38
CA GLY A 274 -5.71 -11.94 -4.51
C GLY A 274 -6.89 -11.63 -5.42
N THR A 275 -7.48 -10.44 -5.31
CA THR A 275 -8.56 -9.99 -6.20
C THR A 275 -7.94 -9.41 -7.48
N LYS A 276 -8.43 -9.84 -8.66
CA LYS A 276 -8.05 -9.20 -9.92
C LYS A 276 -8.40 -7.72 -9.87
N SER A 277 -7.43 -6.86 -10.17
CA SER A 277 -7.53 -5.42 -9.91
C SER A 277 -7.07 -4.62 -11.12
N ILE A 278 -7.97 -3.86 -11.73
CA ILE A 278 -7.61 -2.91 -12.79
C ILE A 278 -7.17 -1.61 -12.11
N GLY A 279 -5.88 -1.29 -12.26
CA GLY A 279 -5.30 -0.04 -11.78
C GLY A 279 -5.25 1.01 -12.88
N ILE A 280 -5.70 2.23 -12.59
CA ILE A 280 -5.74 3.35 -13.53
C ILE A 280 -4.45 4.16 -13.37
N PHE A 281 -3.55 4.08 -14.36
CA PHE A 281 -2.23 4.69 -14.36
C PHE A 281 -2.09 5.79 -15.42
N GLY A 282 -2.73 6.92 -15.21
CA GLY A 282 -2.60 8.08 -16.10
C GLY A 282 -1.50 9.05 -15.66
N ALA A 283 -1.35 9.24 -14.35
CA ALA A 283 -0.45 10.20 -13.73
C ALA A 283 0.80 9.56 -13.10
N THR A 284 0.80 8.25 -12.96
CA THR A 284 1.89 7.44 -12.41
C THR A 284 2.28 6.34 -13.38
N LYS A 285 3.48 5.79 -13.21
CA LYS A 285 3.92 4.62 -13.95
C LYS A 285 3.35 3.36 -13.31
N SER A 286 2.90 2.40 -14.12
CA SER A 286 2.51 1.08 -13.63
C SER A 286 3.74 0.25 -13.22
N PHE A 287 3.55 -0.71 -12.31
CA PHE A 287 4.60 -1.61 -11.87
C PHE A 287 4.15 -3.06 -11.97
N ASP A 288 4.99 -3.91 -12.54
CA ASP A 288 4.74 -5.35 -12.76
C ASP A 288 5.16 -6.19 -11.54
N TYR A 289 4.84 -5.76 -10.32
CA TYR A 289 5.23 -6.52 -9.13
C TYR A 289 4.11 -7.40 -8.57
N SER A 290 2.93 -7.40 -9.20
CA SER A 290 1.80 -8.24 -8.81
C SER A 290 1.03 -8.72 -10.03
N ASP A 291 0.87 -10.02 -10.16
CA ASP A 291 0.07 -10.67 -11.23
C ASP A 291 -1.43 -10.32 -11.13
N ASN A 292 -1.87 -9.79 -9.99
CA ASN A 292 -3.26 -9.40 -9.76
C ASN A 292 -3.56 -7.94 -10.19
N ILE A 293 -2.54 -7.14 -10.53
CA ILE A 293 -2.74 -5.78 -11.04
C ILE A 293 -2.69 -5.78 -12.56
N ILE A 294 -3.80 -5.40 -13.17
CA ILE A 294 -3.96 -5.20 -14.61
C ILE A 294 -3.86 -3.69 -14.86
N PRO A 295 -2.79 -3.21 -15.48
CA PRO A 295 -2.65 -1.77 -15.71
C PRO A 295 -3.55 -1.29 -16.85
N ALA A 296 -4.40 -0.32 -16.55
CA ALA A 296 -5.06 0.52 -17.54
C ALA A 296 -4.22 1.79 -17.74
N ILE A 297 -3.63 1.91 -18.91
CA ILE A 297 -2.80 3.04 -19.31
C ILE A 297 -3.45 3.79 -20.48
N ALA A 298 -3.03 5.03 -20.70
CA ALA A 298 -3.53 5.83 -21.81
C ALA A 298 -3.07 5.25 -23.18
N LYS A 299 -3.87 5.45 -24.22
CA LYS A 299 -3.54 4.97 -25.59
C LYS A 299 -2.23 5.54 -26.16
N ASP A 300 -1.84 6.73 -25.73
CA ASP A 300 -0.56 7.36 -26.06
C ASP A 300 0.62 6.84 -25.22
N GLY A 301 0.39 5.80 -24.41
CA GLY A 301 1.38 5.10 -23.61
C GLY A 301 1.48 5.60 -22.16
N GLU A 302 2.35 4.95 -21.40
CA GLU A 302 2.68 5.34 -20.03
C GLU A 302 3.44 6.67 -19.98
N ILE A 303 3.43 7.30 -18.80
CA ILE A 303 4.35 8.42 -18.55
C ILE A 303 5.81 7.93 -18.57
N SER A 304 6.67 8.67 -19.27
CA SER A 304 8.11 8.36 -19.30
C SER A 304 8.80 8.94 -18.08
N THR A 305 9.14 8.07 -17.13
CA THR A 305 9.84 8.47 -15.90
C THR A 305 10.73 7.34 -15.38
N THR A 306 11.79 7.70 -14.65
CA THR A 306 12.67 6.76 -13.94
C THR A 306 12.16 6.41 -12.54
N THR A 307 11.15 7.13 -12.06
CA THR A 307 10.46 6.91 -10.80
C THR A 307 9.00 6.51 -11.06
N ASP A 308 8.17 6.48 -10.04
CA ASP A 308 6.72 6.24 -10.16
C ASP A 308 5.93 7.45 -10.69
N ARG A 309 6.53 8.65 -10.76
CA ARG A 309 5.85 9.90 -11.12
C ARG A 309 6.76 10.85 -11.93
N LEU A 310 6.13 11.73 -12.69
CA LEU A 310 6.84 12.79 -13.39
C LEU A 310 7.42 13.80 -12.40
N LEU A 311 8.66 14.20 -12.65
CA LEU A 311 9.36 15.20 -11.86
C LEU A 311 9.69 16.42 -12.74
N ASP A 312 9.64 17.61 -12.16
CA ASP A 312 10.13 18.83 -12.77
C ASP A 312 11.69 18.89 -12.76
N ASN A 313 12.25 19.91 -13.35
CA ASN A 313 13.70 20.15 -13.42
C ASN A 313 14.38 20.29 -12.04
N LYS A 314 13.58 20.49 -10.98
CA LYS A 314 14.05 20.57 -9.57
C LYS A 314 13.85 19.26 -8.82
N GLY A 315 13.34 18.21 -9.47
CA GLY A 315 13.04 16.92 -8.86
C GLY A 315 11.79 16.90 -7.99
N LYS A 316 10.88 17.88 -8.16
CA LYS A 316 9.58 17.91 -7.51
C LYS A 316 8.52 17.21 -8.39
N THR A 317 7.60 16.47 -7.79
CA THR A 317 6.48 15.84 -8.49
C THR A 317 5.64 16.89 -9.23
N ILE A 318 5.31 16.60 -10.49
CA ILE A 318 4.37 17.39 -11.29
C ILE A 318 2.96 16.92 -10.90
N GLU A 319 2.22 17.78 -10.22
CA GLU A 319 0.87 17.51 -9.72
C GLU A 319 -0.18 18.08 -10.69
N ASP A 320 -0.32 17.50 -11.89
CA ASP A 320 -1.28 17.94 -12.91
C ASP A 320 -2.44 16.93 -13.02
N PRO A 321 -3.69 17.29 -12.64
CA PRO A 321 -4.86 16.42 -12.78
C PRO A 321 -5.12 15.93 -14.22
N LYS A 322 -4.70 16.70 -15.23
CA LYS A 322 -4.84 16.30 -16.64
C LYS A 322 -4.13 14.99 -16.96
N LEU A 323 -3.09 14.63 -16.20
CA LEU A 323 -2.39 13.36 -16.35
C LEU A 323 -3.31 12.16 -16.05
N ALA A 324 -4.10 12.24 -14.97
CA ALA A 324 -5.06 11.19 -14.64
C ALA A 324 -6.14 11.03 -15.73
N TYR A 325 -6.54 12.13 -16.40
CA TYR A 325 -7.58 12.16 -17.43
C TYR A 325 -7.13 11.58 -18.80
N ARG A 326 -5.86 11.24 -18.94
CA ARG A 326 -5.33 10.60 -20.16
C ARG A 326 -5.93 9.22 -20.39
N VAL A 327 -6.11 8.43 -19.34
CA VAL A 327 -6.80 7.13 -19.39
C VAL A 327 -8.29 7.38 -19.55
N LYS A 328 -8.91 6.84 -20.58
CA LYS A 328 -10.34 7.05 -20.87
C LYS A 328 -11.17 5.87 -20.35
N PRO A 329 -12.49 6.07 -20.14
CA PRO A 329 -13.38 4.99 -19.73
C PRO A 329 -13.31 3.76 -20.64
N ASN A 330 -13.13 3.97 -21.95
CA ASN A 330 -12.98 2.87 -22.90
C ASN A 330 -11.70 2.06 -22.67
N ASP A 331 -10.58 2.70 -22.31
CA ASP A 331 -9.32 2.00 -22.06
C ASP A 331 -9.47 1.04 -20.87
N VAL A 332 -10.18 1.48 -19.81
CA VAL A 332 -10.49 0.68 -18.62
C VAL A 332 -11.52 -0.40 -18.95
N PHE A 333 -12.54 -0.07 -19.74
CA PHE A 333 -13.59 -1.02 -20.13
C PHE A 333 -13.04 -2.15 -21.01
N GLU A 334 -12.12 -1.87 -21.92
CA GLU A 334 -11.43 -2.90 -22.71
C GLU A 334 -10.70 -3.89 -21.79
N LYS A 335 -9.95 -3.38 -20.78
CA LYS A 335 -9.29 -4.21 -19.78
C LYS A 335 -10.28 -5.02 -18.94
N PHE A 336 -11.42 -4.45 -18.59
CA PHE A 336 -12.49 -5.16 -17.89
C PHE A 336 -13.01 -6.35 -18.72
N ILE A 337 -13.36 -6.13 -20.00
CA ILE A 337 -13.87 -7.19 -20.88
C ILE A 337 -12.84 -8.30 -21.10
N GLU A 338 -11.56 -7.94 -21.30
CA GLU A 338 -10.48 -8.91 -21.47
C GLU A 338 -10.29 -9.84 -20.28
N ASN A 339 -10.65 -9.39 -19.06
CA ASN A 339 -10.28 -10.08 -17.80
C ASN A 339 -11.46 -10.62 -16.99
N ILE A 340 -12.70 -10.19 -17.25
CA ILE A 340 -13.87 -10.68 -16.49
C ILE A 340 -14.45 -11.97 -17.08
N LEU A 341 -14.21 -12.26 -18.34
CA LEU A 341 -14.76 -13.39 -19.08
C LEU A 341 -13.93 -14.69 -18.92
N PHE A 342 -12.87 -14.65 -18.15
CA PHE A 342 -12.00 -15.76 -17.83
C PHE A 342 -11.85 -15.89 -16.30
#